data_8088461f9dbe646941b63e019a2218fa
#
_entry.id   8088461f9dbe646941b63e019a2218fa
#
_cell.length_a   1.000
_cell.length_b   1.000
_cell.length_c   1.000
_cell.angle_alpha   90.00
_cell.angle_beta   90.00
_cell.angle_gamma   90.00
#
_symmetry.space_group_name_H-M   'P 1'
#
loop_
_entity.id
_entity.type
_entity.pdbx_description
1 polymer ?
#
loop_
_entity_poly.entity_id
_entity_poly.type
_entity_poly.pdbx_seq_one_letter_code
_entity_poly.pdbx_strand_id
1 'polypeptide(L)'
;VYGRYNDLVWKFLEEHDAIPVIEDGDMDIMEQANPDFIGFNYYNTATVEWDDSPVAVTDSEKKDQQSAGIEPGVYKAYPNPNLLRTEFGWEIDPDGFRATIREMYSRYHLPMIVTENGLGAYDKLTEDGKVHDDYRIEYLRKHIEQIKLAADEGAEMMGYCPWSAIDLVSTHEGITKRYGFIYVNRDEFDMKDLARYRKDSFYWYKKVIETNGEDLS
;
A
#
# COMPACT_ATOMS: atom_id res chain seq x y z
N VAL A 1 11.87 -13.37 -7.73
CA VAL A 1 13.24 -13.20 -7.25
C VAL A 1 14.05 -14.47 -7.43
N TYR A 2 13.55 -15.61 -6.99
CA TYR A 2 14.26 -16.91 -7.11
C TYR A 2 14.00 -17.65 -8.43
N GLY A 3 13.26 -17.09 -9.36
CA GLY A 3 12.97 -17.69 -10.65
C GLY A 3 12.16 -19.00 -10.59
N ARG A 4 11.42 -19.20 -9.49
CA ARG A 4 10.60 -20.41 -9.32
C ARG A 4 9.35 -20.12 -8.48
N TYR A 5 8.36 -20.95 -8.67
CA TYR A 5 7.15 -20.94 -7.82
C TYR A 5 7.46 -21.54 -6.44
N ASN A 6 6.76 -21.05 -5.44
CA ASN A 6 6.76 -21.66 -4.11
C ASN A 6 5.94 -22.97 -4.16
N ASP A 7 6.42 -24.03 -3.49
CA ASP A 7 5.79 -25.36 -3.56
C ASP A 7 4.34 -25.36 -3.01
N LEU A 8 4.06 -24.56 -1.97
CA LEU A 8 2.69 -24.44 -1.42
C LEU A 8 1.76 -23.73 -2.41
N VAL A 9 2.24 -22.66 -3.06
CA VAL A 9 1.46 -21.97 -4.10
C VAL A 9 1.24 -22.86 -5.29
N TRP A 10 2.25 -23.63 -5.71
CA TRP A 10 2.11 -24.59 -6.80
C TRP A 10 1.05 -25.64 -6.50
N LYS A 11 1.09 -26.21 -5.29
CA LYS A 11 0.10 -27.19 -4.85
C LYS A 11 -1.33 -26.63 -4.84
N PHE A 12 -1.48 -25.39 -4.37
CA PHE A 12 -2.77 -24.68 -4.40
C PHE A 12 -3.28 -24.51 -5.83
N LEU A 13 -2.41 -24.11 -6.77
CA LEU A 13 -2.77 -23.99 -8.18
C LEU A 13 -3.21 -25.31 -8.80
N GLU A 14 -2.53 -26.43 -8.46
CA GLU A 14 -2.93 -27.78 -8.88
C GLU A 14 -4.34 -28.14 -8.41
N GLU A 15 -4.62 -27.90 -7.13
CA GLU A 15 -5.91 -28.22 -6.51
C GLU A 15 -7.08 -27.40 -7.09
N HIS A 16 -6.78 -26.25 -7.71
CA HIS A 16 -7.76 -25.35 -8.30
C HIS A 16 -7.79 -25.35 -9.84
N ASP A 17 -7.12 -26.29 -10.51
CA ASP A 17 -6.98 -26.34 -11.97
C ASP A 17 -6.48 -25.02 -12.58
N ALA A 18 -5.60 -24.32 -11.86
CA ALA A 18 -5.12 -22.96 -12.18
C ALA A 18 -3.61 -22.92 -12.48
N ILE A 19 -2.98 -24.07 -12.78
CA ILE A 19 -1.57 -24.10 -13.18
C ILE A 19 -1.41 -23.29 -14.47
N PRO A 20 -0.48 -22.31 -14.52
CA PRO A 20 -0.18 -21.57 -15.74
C PRO A 20 0.40 -22.50 -16.80
N VAL A 21 0.14 -22.18 -18.07
CA VAL A 21 0.82 -22.83 -19.19
C VAL A 21 2.29 -22.43 -19.12
N ILE A 22 3.18 -23.41 -19.07
CA ILE A 22 4.64 -23.23 -19.08
C ILE A 22 5.15 -23.87 -20.36
N GLU A 23 5.83 -23.10 -21.17
CA GLU A 23 6.47 -23.56 -22.39
C GLU A 23 7.93 -23.97 -22.13
N ASP A 24 8.50 -24.71 -23.09
CA ASP A 24 9.90 -25.14 -22.99
C ASP A 24 10.83 -23.92 -22.90
N GLY A 25 11.62 -23.83 -21.84
CA GLY A 25 12.57 -22.75 -21.59
C GLY A 25 12.06 -21.62 -20.68
N ASP A 26 10.76 -21.53 -20.38
CA ASP A 26 10.22 -20.47 -19.52
C ASP A 26 10.87 -20.48 -18.14
N MET A 27 11.00 -21.65 -17.54
CA MET A 27 11.61 -21.78 -16.22
C MET A 27 13.11 -21.43 -16.22
N ASP A 28 13.82 -21.74 -17.31
CA ASP A 28 15.22 -21.39 -17.47
C ASP A 28 15.39 -19.85 -17.54
N ILE A 29 14.50 -19.15 -18.26
CA ILE A 29 14.48 -17.69 -18.32
C ILE A 29 14.20 -17.09 -16.94
N MET A 30 13.22 -17.63 -16.21
CA MET A 30 12.91 -17.16 -14.86
C MET A 30 14.05 -17.40 -13.87
N GLU A 31 14.72 -18.55 -13.94
CA GLU A 31 15.86 -18.89 -13.06
C GLU A 31 17.08 -17.99 -13.32
N GLN A 32 17.27 -17.56 -14.56
CA GLN A 32 18.33 -16.65 -14.95
C GLN A 32 18.05 -15.18 -14.62
N ALA A 33 16.81 -14.84 -14.24
CA ALA A 33 16.44 -13.49 -13.86
C ALA A 33 17.13 -13.11 -12.53
N ASN A 34 17.93 -12.04 -12.60
CA ASN A 34 18.61 -11.49 -11.43
C ASN A 34 18.11 -10.04 -11.24
N PRO A 35 17.07 -9.79 -10.45
CA PRO A 35 16.60 -8.44 -10.20
C PRO A 35 17.65 -7.64 -9.40
N ASP A 36 17.83 -6.37 -9.76
CA ASP A 36 18.78 -5.47 -9.08
C ASP A 36 18.21 -4.91 -7.77
N PHE A 37 16.89 -4.81 -7.65
CA PHE A 37 16.19 -4.29 -6.47
C PHE A 37 14.75 -4.80 -6.40
N ILE A 38 14.09 -4.54 -5.27
CA ILE A 38 12.67 -4.84 -5.06
C ILE A 38 11.90 -3.53 -4.92
N GLY A 39 10.94 -3.28 -5.82
CA GLY A 39 9.92 -2.25 -5.67
C GLY A 39 8.64 -2.86 -5.07
N PHE A 40 8.06 -2.22 -4.05
CA PHE A 40 6.84 -2.73 -3.43
C PHE A 40 5.92 -1.61 -2.94
N ASN A 41 4.62 -1.92 -2.91
CA ASN A 41 3.58 -1.07 -2.37
C ASN A 41 3.16 -1.58 -0.99
N TYR A 42 2.87 -0.65 -0.07
CA TYR A 42 2.32 -0.99 1.23
C TYR A 42 1.26 0.02 1.65
N TYR A 43 0.08 -0.46 2.05
CA TYR A 43 -1.01 0.40 2.51
C TYR A 43 -1.59 -0.02 3.86
N ASN A 44 -1.71 -1.31 4.08
CA ASN A 44 -2.31 -1.87 5.28
C ASN A 44 -1.77 -3.27 5.57
N THR A 45 -1.99 -3.73 6.78
CA THR A 45 -1.85 -5.13 7.18
C THR A 45 -3.23 -5.80 7.10
N ALA A 46 -3.27 -7.04 6.66
CA ALA A 46 -4.46 -7.85 6.71
C ALA A 46 -4.40 -8.78 7.93
N THR A 47 -5.31 -8.58 8.87
CA THR A 47 -5.54 -9.55 9.95
C THR A 47 -6.59 -10.54 9.49
N VAL A 48 -6.29 -11.82 9.61
CA VAL A 48 -7.15 -12.90 9.13
C VAL A 48 -7.40 -13.93 10.20
N GLU A 49 -8.53 -14.61 10.11
CA GLU A 49 -8.83 -15.80 10.89
C GLU A 49 -9.17 -16.97 9.96
N TRP A 50 -9.13 -18.18 10.49
CA TRP A 50 -9.53 -19.37 9.75
C TRP A 50 -11.00 -19.25 9.30
N ASP A 51 -11.25 -19.63 8.05
CA ASP A 51 -12.61 -19.72 7.52
C ASP A 51 -12.88 -21.15 7.03
N ASP A 52 -13.87 -21.79 7.61
CA ASP A 52 -14.36 -23.12 7.24
C ASP A 52 -15.65 -23.08 6.40
N SER A 53 -16.05 -21.89 5.95
CA SER A 53 -17.27 -21.74 5.14
C SER A 53 -17.06 -22.33 3.74
N PRO A 54 -17.99 -23.19 3.29
CA PRO A 54 -17.90 -23.73 1.92
C PRO A 54 -18.42 -22.77 0.84
N VAL A 55 -18.84 -21.55 1.22
CA VAL A 55 -19.55 -20.62 0.33
C VAL A 55 -18.58 -19.55 -0.18
N ALA A 56 -18.38 -19.51 -1.49
CA ALA A 56 -17.68 -18.39 -2.13
C ALA A 56 -18.46 -17.08 -1.90
N VAL A 57 -17.77 -16.07 -1.37
CA VAL A 57 -18.35 -14.72 -1.28
C VAL A 57 -18.49 -14.16 -2.69
N THR A 58 -19.70 -13.70 -3.03
CA THR A 58 -19.94 -13.09 -4.33
C THR A 58 -19.24 -11.74 -4.43
N ASP A 59 -18.73 -11.39 -5.61
CA ASP A 59 -18.03 -10.12 -5.85
C ASP A 59 -18.80 -8.85 -5.47
N SER A 60 -20.13 -8.94 -5.28
CA SER A 60 -20.97 -7.83 -4.85
C SER A 60 -20.71 -7.32 -3.44
N GLU A 61 -20.00 -8.07 -2.60
CA GLU A 61 -19.63 -7.69 -1.24
C GLU A 61 -18.21 -7.12 -1.10
N LYS A 62 -17.42 -7.19 -2.15
CA LYS A 62 -16.07 -6.60 -2.19
C LYS A 62 -16.18 -5.09 -2.45
N LYS A 63 -16.15 -4.30 -1.39
CA LYS A 63 -16.19 -2.83 -1.49
C LYS A 63 -14.87 -2.20 -1.93
N ASP A 64 -13.74 -2.88 -1.73
CA ASP A 64 -12.41 -2.36 -2.06
C ASP A 64 -11.49 -3.53 -2.44
N GLN A 65 -10.70 -3.37 -3.50
CA GLN A 65 -9.70 -4.37 -3.93
C GLN A 65 -8.66 -4.69 -2.86
N GLN A 66 -8.42 -3.75 -1.95
CA GLN A 66 -7.42 -3.88 -0.90
C GLN A 66 -8.02 -4.29 0.44
N SER A 67 -9.32 -4.53 0.50
CA SER A 67 -9.92 -5.19 1.66
C SER A 67 -9.32 -6.59 1.79
N ALA A 68 -8.98 -6.99 3.00
CA ALA A 68 -8.52 -8.35 3.25
C ALA A 68 -9.50 -9.33 2.60
N GLY A 69 -9.01 -10.08 1.62
CA GLY A 69 -9.83 -11.03 0.87
C GLY A 69 -10.40 -12.11 1.78
N ILE A 70 -11.37 -12.82 1.24
CA ILE A 70 -11.85 -14.07 1.83
C ILE A 70 -11.45 -15.17 0.85
N GLU A 71 -10.77 -16.19 1.36
CA GLU A 71 -10.51 -17.43 0.63
C GLU A 71 -11.29 -18.54 1.32
N PRO A 72 -12.45 -18.93 0.77
CA PRO A 72 -13.31 -19.93 1.40
C PRO A 72 -12.55 -21.23 1.71
N GLY A 73 -12.70 -21.73 2.92
CA GLY A 73 -11.99 -22.91 3.40
C GLY A 73 -10.52 -22.66 3.79
N VAL A 74 -10.05 -21.42 3.75
CA VAL A 74 -8.67 -21.02 4.12
C VAL A 74 -8.68 -19.89 5.13
N TYR A 75 -9.17 -18.70 4.77
CA TYR A 75 -9.19 -17.56 5.68
C TYR A 75 -10.27 -16.54 5.33
N LYS A 76 -10.66 -15.75 6.32
CA LYS A 76 -11.46 -14.55 6.16
C LYS A 76 -10.84 -13.38 6.94
N ALA A 77 -11.17 -12.16 6.50
CA ALA A 77 -10.73 -10.95 7.17
C ALA A 77 -11.28 -10.87 8.61
N TYR A 78 -10.43 -10.53 9.54
CA TYR A 78 -10.79 -10.26 10.93
C TYR A 78 -10.29 -8.86 11.33
N PRO A 79 -11.16 -7.96 11.81
CA PRO A 79 -10.75 -6.64 12.25
C PRO A 79 -9.80 -6.70 13.43
N ASN A 80 -8.59 -6.14 13.30
CA ASN A 80 -7.65 -6.06 14.42
C ASN A 80 -8.10 -4.96 15.41
N PRO A 81 -8.45 -5.31 16.67
CA PRO A 81 -8.90 -4.33 17.64
C PRO A 81 -7.78 -3.41 18.15
N ASN A 82 -6.51 -3.72 17.86
CA ASN A 82 -5.35 -2.95 18.31
C ASN A 82 -4.84 -1.96 17.27
N LEU A 83 -5.38 -1.97 16.05
CA LEU A 83 -4.97 -1.06 14.98
C LEU A 83 -6.04 0.01 14.73
N LEU A 84 -5.57 1.23 14.51
CA LEU A 84 -6.42 2.31 14.00
C LEU A 84 -6.77 2.04 12.54
N ARG A 85 -7.83 2.69 12.05
CA ARG A 85 -8.27 2.56 10.66
C ARG A 85 -8.41 3.92 10.00
N THR A 86 -8.16 3.94 8.70
CA THR A 86 -8.51 5.07 7.85
C THR A 86 -10.02 5.23 7.73
N GLU A 87 -10.49 6.36 7.19
CA GLU A 87 -11.92 6.59 6.89
C GLU A 87 -12.49 5.55 5.91
N PHE A 88 -11.65 4.87 5.16
CA PHE A 88 -12.00 3.79 4.23
C PHE A 88 -11.78 2.38 4.80
N GLY A 89 -11.58 2.27 6.11
CA GLY A 89 -11.52 1.00 6.83
C GLY A 89 -10.18 0.26 6.77
N TRP A 90 -9.14 0.83 6.15
CA TRP A 90 -7.82 0.21 6.08
C TRP A 90 -7.09 0.33 7.42
N GLU A 91 -6.49 -0.75 7.85
CA GLU A 91 -5.71 -0.78 9.09
C GLU A 91 -4.40 0.00 8.93
N ILE A 92 -4.09 0.83 9.91
CA ILE A 92 -2.86 1.65 9.94
C ILE A 92 -1.86 0.90 10.80
N ASP A 93 -0.86 0.29 10.17
CA ASP A 93 0.13 -0.55 10.84
C ASP A 93 1.57 -0.23 10.41
N PRO A 94 2.17 0.83 10.97
CA PRO A 94 3.56 1.19 10.70
C PRO A 94 4.55 0.10 11.15
N ASP A 95 4.27 -0.59 12.26
CA ASP A 95 5.13 -1.67 12.76
C ASP A 95 5.11 -2.89 11.83
N GLY A 96 3.93 -3.25 11.30
CA GLY A 96 3.78 -4.26 10.26
C GLY A 96 4.52 -3.89 8.97
N PHE A 97 4.55 -2.61 8.64
CA PHE A 97 5.35 -2.11 7.51
C PHE A 97 6.85 -2.39 7.70
N ARG A 98 7.41 -2.06 8.88
CA ARG A 98 8.81 -2.38 9.19
C ARG A 98 9.06 -3.89 9.18
N ALA A 99 8.15 -4.67 9.76
CA ALA A 99 8.26 -6.12 9.77
C ALA A 99 8.32 -6.68 8.33
N THR A 100 7.49 -6.15 7.42
CA THR A 100 7.48 -6.50 5.99
C THR A 100 8.82 -6.18 5.31
N ILE A 101 9.36 -4.98 5.55
CA ILE A 101 10.69 -4.57 5.02
C ILE A 101 11.77 -5.55 5.50
N ARG A 102 11.81 -5.83 6.79
CA ARG A 102 12.81 -6.74 7.39
C ARG A 102 12.70 -8.16 6.85
N GLU A 103 11.49 -8.68 6.71
CA GLU A 103 11.28 -10.02 6.18
C GLU A 103 11.74 -10.12 4.72
N MET A 104 11.36 -9.17 3.88
CA MET A 104 11.78 -9.14 2.48
C MET A 104 13.29 -9.00 2.37
N TYR A 105 13.91 -8.10 3.12
CA TYR A 105 15.35 -7.91 3.09
C TYR A 105 16.11 -9.14 3.60
N SER A 106 15.67 -9.72 4.70
CA SER A 106 16.27 -10.97 5.25
C SER A 106 16.21 -12.13 4.27
N ARG A 107 15.15 -12.20 3.46
CA ARG A 107 14.93 -13.27 2.48
C ARG A 107 15.74 -13.07 1.20
N TYR A 108 15.79 -11.86 0.69
CA TYR A 108 16.27 -11.58 -0.67
C TYR A 108 17.61 -10.85 -0.72
N HIS A 109 17.99 -10.13 0.31
CA HIS A 109 19.20 -9.30 0.38
C HIS A 109 19.40 -8.39 -0.83
N LEU A 110 18.31 -7.81 -1.33
CA LEU A 110 18.28 -6.86 -2.43
C LEU A 110 17.91 -5.46 -1.91
N PRO A 111 18.47 -4.39 -2.50
CA PRO A 111 18.00 -3.04 -2.23
C PRO A 111 16.50 -2.91 -2.47
N MET A 112 15.83 -2.09 -1.68
CA MET A 112 14.37 -1.94 -1.76
C MET A 112 13.93 -0.49 -1.91
N ILE A 113 12.86 -0.28 -2.67
CA ILE A 113 12.19 1.00 -2.77
C ILE A 113 10.69 0.82 -2.49
N VAL A 114 10.14 1.67 -1.62
CA VAL A 114 8.69 1.77 -1.47
C VAL A 114 8.14 2.56 -2.64
N THR A 115 7.42 1.90 -3.53
CA THR A 115 6.87 2.51 -4.75
C THR A 115 5.53 3.18 -4.52
N GLU A 116 4.78 2.73 -3.50
CA GLU A 116 3.56 3.40 -3.04
C GLU A 116 3.35 3.18 -1.55
N ASN A 117 3.00 4.25 -0.84
CA ASN A 117 2.45 4.22 0.50
C ASN A 117 1.65 5.51 0.74
N GLY A 118 0.50 5.44 1.37
CA GLY A 118 -0.34 6.59 1.63
C GLY A 118 -1.71 6.20 2.15
N LEU A 119 -2.54 7.19 2.42
CA LEU A 119 -3.92 6.95 2.80
C LEU A 119 -4.89 7.81 1.97
N GLY A 120 -6.05 7.23 1.66
CA GLY A 120 -7.17 7.98 1.14
C GLY A 120 -8.00 8.56 2.28
N ALA A 121 -8.50 9.79 2.10
CA ALA A 121 -9.34 10.48 3.06
C ALA A 121 -10.37 11.39 2.38
N TYR A 122 -11.40 11.80 3.13
CA TYR A 122 -12.39 12.79 2.70
C TYR A 122 -11.87 14.22 2.97
N ASP A 123 -10.86 14.65 2.23
CA ASP A 123 -10.29 15.97 2.39
C ASP A 123 -11.32 17.07 2.07
N LYS A 124 -11.28 18.16 2.83
CA LYS A 124 -12.18 19.29 2.67
C LYS A 124 -11.40 20.57 2.38
N LEU A 125 -11.78 21.24 1.28
CA LEU A 125 -11.28 22.57 1.00
C LEU A 125 -12.05 23.58 1.86
N THR A 126 -11.32 24.39 2.63
CA THR A 126 -11.87 25.47 3.44
C THR A 126 -12.20 26.70 2.59
N GLU A 127 -12.97 27.65 3.12
CA GLU A 127 -13.34 28.88 2.41
C GLU A 127 -12.12 29.74 2.03
N ASP A 128 -11.05 29.69 2.82
CA ASP A 128 -9.79 30.40 2.55
C ASP A 128 -8.82 29.61 1.65
N GLY A 129 -9.29 28.51 1.02
CA GLY A 129 -8.55 27.77 0.02
C GLY A 129 -7.46 26.86 0.59
N LYS A 130 -7.62 26.38 1.83
CA LYS A 130 -6.70 25.46 2.47
C LYS A 130 -7.31 24.06 2.63
N VAL A 131 -6.44 23.08 2.82
CA VAL A 131 -6.82 21.71 3.20
C VAL A 131 -5.91 21.30 4.34
N HIS A 132 -6.52 21.13 5.50
CA HIS A 132 -5.83 20.70 6.73
C HIS A 132 -5.91 19.17 6.81
N ASP A 133 -4.79 18.51 6.58
CA ASP A 133 -4.69 17.05 6.50
C ASP A 133 -3.61 16.47 7.46
N ASP A 134 -3.65 16.92 8.71
CA ASP A 134 -2.74 16.47 9.78
C ASP A 134 -2.74 14.93 9.95
N TYR A 135 -3.89 14.29 9.72
CA TYR A 135 -3.99 12.83 9.72
C TYR A 135 -3.10 12.17 8.66
N ARG A 136 -2.92 12.82 7.48
CA ARG A 136 -2.01 12.33 6.43
C ARG A 136 -0.57 12.53 6.84
N ILE A 137 -0.24 13.68 7.42
CA ILE A 137 1.08 13.96 7.97
C ILE A 137 1.45 12.90 9.02
N GLU A 138 0.55 12.62 9.95
CA GLU A 138 0.79 11.63 11.02
C GLU A 138 0.96 10.21 10.47
N TYR A 139 0.15 9.82 9.49
CA TYR A 139 0.29 8.52 8.82
C TYR A 139 1.66 8.39 8.16
N LEU A 140 2.03 9.37 7.33
CA LEU A 140 3.30 9.34 6.59
C LEU A 140 4.51 9.42 7.54
N ARG A 141 4.44 10.25 8.58
CA ARG A 141 5.48 10.36 9.60
C ARG A 141 5.78 9.00 10.21
N LYS A 142 4.76 8.32 10.71
CA LYS A 142 4.91 7.00 11.34
C LYS A 142 5.51 5.97 10.40
N HIS A 143 5.12 5.96 9.13
CA HIS A 143 5.67 5.02 8.16
C HIS A 143 7.12 5.35 7.80
N ILE A 144 7.47 6.63 7.61
CA ILE A 144 8.84 7.05 7.32
C ILE A 144 9.77 6.76 8.51
N GLU A 145 9.31 6.95 9.75
CA GLU A 145 10.05 6.53 10.95
C GLU A 145 10.39 5.04 10.93
N GLN A 146 9.47 4.20 10.46
CA GLN A 146 9.72 2.75 10.36
C GLN A 146 10.72 2.40 9.25
N ILE A 147 10.76 3.16 8.16
CA ILE A 147 11.80 3.01 7.13
C ILE A 147 13.18 3.32 7.72
N LYS A 148 13.30 4.42 8.49
CA LYS A 148 14.55 4.80 9.15
C LYS A 148 15.01 3.69 10.10
N LEU A 149 14.12 3.18 10.94
CA LEU A 149 14.43 2.07 11.85
C LEU A 149 14.83 0.80 11.09
N ALA A 150 14.15 0.46 10.00
CA ALA A 150 14.54 -0.68 9.18
C ALA A 150 15.93 -0.52 8.54
N ALA A 151 16.26 0.70 8.10
CA ALA A 151 17.58 1.02 7.57
C ALA A 151 18.67 0.93 8.66
N ASP A 152 18.41 1.44 9.86
CA ASP A 152 19.29 1.30 11.02
C ASP A 152 19.51 -0.17 11.44
N GLU A 153 18.53 -1.03 11.19
CA GLU A 153 18.60 -2.48 11.39
C GLU A 153 19.30 -3.23 10.27
N GLY A 154 19.74 -2.52 9.22
CA GLY A 154 20.55 -3.03 8.12
C GLY A 154 19.82 -3.29 6.81
N ALA A 155 18.54 -2.94 6.67
CA ALA A 155 17.83 -3.01 5.39
C ALA A 155 18.33 -1.90 4.44
N GLU A 156 18.65 -2.26 3.20
CA GLU A 156 19.10 -1.31 2.19
C GLU A 156 17.89 -0.64 1.51
N MET A 157 17.53 0.56 1.98
CA MET A 157 16.41 1.33 1.46
C MET A 157 16.88 2.39 0.47
N MET A 158 16.44 2.28 -0.80
CA MET A 158 16.77 3.21 -1.88
C MET A 158 15.91 4.47 -1.87
N GLY A 159 14.66 4.37 -1.40
CA GLY A 159 13.75 5.50 -1.42
C GLY A 159 12.32 5.16 -1.03
N TYR A 160 11.51 6.23 -1.04
CA TYR A 160 10.10 6.18 -0.66
C TYR A 160 9.27 7.10 -1.56
N CYS A 161 8.24 6.54 -2.18
CA CYS A 161 7.31 7.24 -3.04
C CYS A 161 5.92 7.24 -2.39
N PRO A 162 5.45 8.37 -1.87
CA PRO A 162 4.10 8.43 -1.32
C PRO A 162 3.03 8.41 -2.42
N TRP A 163 1.91 7.76 -2.15
CA TRP A 163 0.73 7.79 -2.98
C TRP A 163 -0.28 8.79 -2.39
N SER A 164 -0.46 9.97 -3.01
CA SER A 164 0.09 10.39 -4.30
C SER A 164 0.45 11.88 -4.30
N ALA A 165 1.11 12.37 -5.36
CA ALA A 165 1.46 13.78 -5.49
C ALA A 165 0.23 14.69 -5.62
N ILE A 166 -0.81 14.24 -6.32
CA ILE A 166 -2.03 14.99 -6.62
C ILE A 166 -3.26 14.10 -6.46
N ASP A 167 -4.40 14.66 -6.06
CA ASP A 167 -5.65 13.93 -6.02
C ASP A 167 -5.98 13.33 -7.39
N LEU A 168 -6.38 12.08 -7.39
CA LEU A 168 -6.71 11.30 -8.56
C LEU A 168 -8.05 10.58 -8.36
N VAL A 169 -8.61 10.04 -9.42
CA VAL A 169 -9.79 9.17 -9.36
C VAL A 169 -9.36 7.80 -8.88
N SER A 170 -9.76 7.43 -7.67
CA SER A 170 -9.55 6.08 -7.15
C SER A 170 -10.34 5.06 -7.98
N THR A 171 -9.77 3.88 -8.19
CA THR A 171 -10.37 2.85 -9.04
C THR A 171 -11.72 2.35 -8.54
N HIS A 172 -11.99 2.41 -7.25
CA HIS A 172 -13.24 1.90 -6.64
C HIS A 172 -14.08 2.98 -5.97
N GLU A 173 -13.45 4.05 -5.45
CA GLU A 173 -14.10 5.05 -4.60
C GLU A 173 -14.19 6.42 -5.27
N GLY A 174 -13.82 6.52 -6.54
CA GLY A 174 -13.86 7.77 -7.28
C GLY A 174 -12.93 8.85 -6.72
N ILE A 175 -13.25 10.12 -6.98
CA ILE A 175 -12.44 11.27 -6.53
C ILE A 175 -12.64 11.58 -5.04
N THR A 176 -13.67 11.06 -4.42
CA THR A 176 -13.96 11.32 -2.99
C THR A 176 -12.90 10.74 -2.06
N LYS A 177 -12.25 9.65 -2.47
CA LYS A 177 -11.10 9.08 -1.77
C LYS A 177 -9.82 9.76 -2.24
N ARG A 178 -9.42 10.80 -1.54
CA ARG A 178 -8.32 11.69 -1.91
C ARG A 178 -7.01 11.24 -1.29
N TYR A 179 -5.98 11.11 -2.13
CA TYR A 179 -4.66 10.62 -1.71
C TYR A 179 -3.56 11.68 -1.79
N GLY A 180 -3.78 12.73 -2.61
CA GLY A 180 -2.72 13.65 -3.02
C GLY A 180 -2.25 14.61 -1.93
N PHE A 181 -1.05 15.13 -2.09
CA PHE A 181 -0.57 16.35 -1.43
C PHE A 181 -1.18 17.61 -2.03
N ILE A 182 -1.70 17.50 -3.24
CA ILE A 182 -2.36 18.58 -3.96
C ILE A 182 -3.83 18.23 -4.15
N TYR A 183 -4.70 19.02 -3.56
CA TYR A 183 -6.15 18.92 -3.72
C TYR A 183 -6.55 19.39 -5.13
N VAL A 184 -7.45 18.64 -5.78
CA VAL A 184 -8.08 19.03 -7.04
C VAL A 184 -9.53 19.40 -6.77
N ASN A 185 -9.91 20.63 -7.10
CA ASN A 185 -11.27 21.12 -6.88
C ASN A 185 -12.25 20.53 -7.90
N ARG A 186 -12.75 19.35 -7.56
CA ARG A 186 -13.85 18.67 -8.27
C ARG A 186 -14.59 17.74 -7.30
N ASP A 187 -15.84 17.45 -7.62
CA ASP A 187 -16.60 16.37 -6.99
C ASP A 187 -16.71 15.17 -7.94
N GLU A 188 -17.41 14.12 -7.50
CA GLU A 188 -17.50 12.87 -8.28
C GLU A 188 -18.11 13.10 -9.67
N PHE A 189 -19.19 13.89 -9.75
CA PHE A 189 -19.93 14.15 -10.97
C PHE A 189 -19.87 15.63 -11.43
N ASP A 190 -19.13 16.49 -10.72
CA ASP A 190 -18.96 17.90 -11.03
C ASP A 190 -17.46 18.24 -11.15
N MET A 191 -17.05 18.59 -12.34
CA MET A 191 -15.66 18.95 -12.65
C MET A 191 -15.24 20.27 -12.04
N LYS A 192 -16.17 21.13 -11.63
CA LYS A 192 -15.90 22.48 -11.12
C LYS A 192 -14.84 23.21 -11.98
N ASP A 193 -13.89 23.88 -11.35
CA ASP A 193 -12.81 24.61 -12.03
C ASP A 193 -11.49 23.85 -12.13
N LEU A 194 -11.41 22.65 -11.51
CA LEU A 194 -10.20 21.83 -11.43
C LEU A 194 -9.00 22.58 -10.81
N ALA A 195 -9.22 23.64 -10.05
CA ALA A 195 -8.14 24.37 -9.39
C ALA A 195 -7.36 23.46 -8.44
N ARG A 196 -6.06 23.72 -8.28
CA ARG A 196 -5.13 22.91 -7.46
C ARG A 196 -4.76 23.70 -6.21
N TYR A 197 -4.90 23.07 -5.06
CA TYR A 197 -4.55 23.64 -3.76
C TYR A 197 -3.57 22.74 -3.05
N ARG A 198 -2.44 23.30 -2.61
CA ARG A 198 -1.47 22.55 -1.81
C ARG A 198 -2.04 22.34 -0.42
N LYS A 199 -2.06 21.09 0.05
CA LYS A 199 -2.48 20.72 1.39
C LYS A 199 -1.38 21.00 2.41
N ASP A 200 -1.68 20.92 3.69
CA ASP A 200 -0.66 21.09 4.75
C ASP A 200 0.43 20.02 4.65
N SER A 201 0.05 18.80 4.32
CA SER A 201 0.98 17.71 4.05
C SER A 201 1.98 17.97 2.92
N PHE A 202 1.63 18.82 1.92
CA PHE A 202 2.56 19.22 0.87
C PHE A 202 3.78 19.94 1.44
N TYR A 203 3.55 20.89 2.36
CA TYR A 203 4.63 21.69 2.93
C TYR A 203 5.46 20.87 3.94
N TRP A 204 4.80 20.01 4.70
CA TRP A 204 5.46 19.08 5.58
C TRP A 204 6.35 18.11 4.80
N TYR A 205 5.83 17.47 3.74
CA TYR A 205 6.60 16.51 2.95
C TYR A 205 7.73 17.17 2.16
N LYS A 206 7.56 18.44 1.73
CA LYS A 206 8.66 19.23 1.15
C LYS A 206 9.84 19.31 2.13
N LYS A 207 9.59 19.59 3.40
CA LYS A 207 10.63 19.61 4.45
C LYS A 207 11.27 18.22 4.64
N VAL A 208 10.47 17.17 4.62
CA VAL A 208 10.99 15.79 4.70
C VAL A 208 11.97 15.51 3.57
N ILE A 209 11.66 15.91 2.33
CA ILE A 209 12.55 15.77 1.17
C ILE A 209 13.83 16.60 1.36
N GLU A 210 13.70 17.88 1.74
CA GLU A 210 14.83 18.79 1.91
C GLU A 210 15.82 18.32 2.98
N THR A 211 15.34 17.59 3.98
CA THR A 211 16.15 17.03 5.07
C THR A 211 16.48 15.56 4.89
N ASN A 212 16.15 14.97 3.75
CA ASN A 212 16.31 13.52 3.48
C ASN A 212 15.71 12.66 4.61
N GLY A 213 14.53 13.04 5.12
CA GLY A 213 13.83 12.32 6.17
C GLY A 213 14.38 12.51 7.59
N GLU A 214 15.35 13.39 7.80
CA GLU A 214 15.90 13.65 9.15
C GLU A 214 14.90 14.43 10.01
N ASP A 215 14.23 15.44 9.46
CA ASP A 215 13.23 16.24 10.15
C ASP A 215 11.81 15.84 9.76
N LEU A 216 11.13 15.15 10.66
CA LEU A 216 9.75 14.72 10.54
C LEU A 216 8.78 15.52 11.44
N SER A 217 9.23 16.63 12.02
CA SER A 217 8.39 17.47 12.89
C SER A 217 7.29 18.22 12.16
#